data_b2b27e035d1a9563c9651b41338dfb42
#
_entry.id   b2b27e035d1a9563c9651b41338dfb42
#
_cell.length_a   1.000
_cell.length_b   1.000
_cell.length_c   1.000
_cell.angle_alpha   90.00
_cell.angle_beta   90.00
_cell.angle_gamma   90.00
#
_symmetry.space_group_name_H-M   'P 1'
#
loop_
_entity.id
_entity.type
_entity.pdbx_description
1 polymer ?
#
loop_
_entity_poly.entity_id
_entity_poly.type
_entity_poly.pdbx_seq_one_letter_code
_entity_poly.pdbx_strand_id
1 'polypeptide(L)'
;MSAKLFINLEDLPEEGMALSGELPADLFDLPEGDARAVGPLKYDLWAQRFGAELLLTGKLAAPFEFTCVRTLEPFVQTICLESAAVSLEIDKNSEIEASEALREEVLMEFPANPRSDEADEPRESKIDSQYLSVDKPGEDGLITPPRTEGDDRWSALDDLKDLKDQP
;
A
#
# COMPACT_ATOMS: atom_id res chain seq x y z
N MET A 1 -0.69 14.55 -21.58
CA MET A 1 -2.07 14.07 -21.68
C MET A 1 -2.10 12.66 -21.13
N SER A 2 -2.81 12.47 -20.06
CA SER A 2 -2.95 11.12 -19.47
C SER A 2 -3.78 10.27 -20.43
N ALA A 3 -3.25 9.14 -20.87
CA ALA A 3 -4.03 8.19 -21.64
C ALA A 3 -5.09 7.56 -20.72
N LYS A 4 -6.33 7.57 -21.16
CA LYS A 4 -7.47 7.07 -20.41
C LYS A 4 -7.94 5.74 -21.02
N LEU A 5 -8.35 4.81 -20.16
CA LEU A 5 -8.95 3.57 -20.58
C LEU A 5 -10.46 3.73 -20.65
N PHE A 6 -11.01 3.71 -21.84
CA PHE A 6 -12.45 3.68 -22.10
C PHE A 6 -12.87 2.30 -22.53
N ILE A 7 -13.95 1.82 -21.96
CA ILE A 7 -14.55 0.54 -22.30
C ILE A 7 -15.92 0.82 -22.94
N ASN A 8 -16.06 0.41 -24.20
CA ASN A 8 -17.32 0.54 -24.93
C ASN A 8 -18.19 -0.68 -24.60
N LEU A 9 -19.36 -0.41 -24.04
CA LEU A 9 -20.33 -1.44 -23.64
C LEU A 9 -21.00 -2.13 -24.84
N GLU A 10 -21.04 -1.46 -26.00
CA GLU A 10 -21.62 -2.04 -27.22
C GLU A 10 -20.75 -3.15 -27.80
N ASP A 11 -19.43 -3.04 -27.58
CA ASP A 11 -18.45 -4.02 -28.03
C ASP A 11 -18.22 -5.16 -27.01
N LEU A 12 -18.82 -5.04 -25.81
CA LEU A 12 -18.65 -6.01 -24.74
C LEU A 12 -19.63 -7.17 -24.88
N PRO A 13 -19.14 -8.41 -25.16
CA PRO A 13 -19.99 -9.58 -25.21
C PRO A 13 -20.57 -9.93 -23.83
N GLU A 14 -21.71 -10.62 -23.81
CA GLU A 14 -22.33 -11.06 -22.54
C GLU A 14 -21.43 -11.99 -21.72
N GLU A 15 -20.54 -12.73 -22.37
CA GLU A 15 -19.58 -13.63 -21.75
C GLU A 15 -18.41 -12.88 -21.08
N GLY A 16 -18.22 -11.61 -21.42
CA GLY A 16 -17.07 -10.82 -21.00
C GLY A 16 -15.94 -10.78 -22.03
N MET A 17 -14.96 -9.92 -21.79
CA MET A 17 -13.83 -9.69 -22.67
C MET A 17 -12.53 -9.48 -21.87
N ALA A 18 -11.43 -10.04 -22.38
CA ALA A 18 -10.11 -9.78 -21.83
C ALA A 18 -9.61 -8.41 -22.29
N LEU A 19 -9.10 -7.63 -21.34
CA LEU A 19 -8.50 -6.32 -21.57
C LEU A 19 -7.08 -6.33 -21.00
N SER A 20 -6.09 -6.07 -21.82
CA SER A 20 -4.71 -5.97 -21.37
C SER A 20 -4.01 -4.78 -22.00
N GLY A 21 -3.14 -4.13 -21.26
CA GLY A 21 -2.40 -2.98 -21.75
C GLY A 21 -1.64 -2.26 -20.67
N GLU A 22 -1.26 -1.03 -20.98
CA GLU A 22 -0.50 -0.16 -20.10
C GLU A 22 -1.11 1.26 -20.09
N LEU A 23 -1.20 1.85 -18.91
CA LEU A 23 -1.56 3.26 -18.73
C LEU A 23 -0.33 4.02 -18.23
N PRO A 24 -0.08 5.23 -18.71
CA PRO A 24 1.12 5.97 -18.36
C PRO A 24 1.15 6.34 -16.87
N ALA A 25 2.36 6.52 -16.33
CA ALA A 25 2.59 6.87 -14.93
C ALA A 25 1.89 8.18 -14.51
N ASP A 26 1.68 9.10 -15.45
CA ASP A 26 0.97 10.37 -15.22
C ASP A 26 -0.47 10.18 -14.71
N LEU A 27 -1.04 8.98 -14.91
CA LEU A 27 -2.35 8.63 -14.37
C LEU A 27 -2.43 8.81 -12.85
N PHE A 28 -1.33 8.52 -12.15
CA PHE A 28 -1.35 8.53 -10.69
C PHE A 28 -1.39 9.93 -10.09
N ASP A 29 -0.85 10.94 -10.77
CA ASP A 29 -0.86 12.36 -10.35
C ASP A 29 -0.68 12.52 -8.82
N LEU A 30 0.41 11.93 -8.31
CA LEU A 30 0.71 11.93 -6.88
C LEU A 30 1.35 13.26 -6.47
N PRO A 31 0.99 13.80 -5.29
CA PRO A 31 1.66 14.97 -4.74
C PRO A 31 3.14 14.67 -4.48
N GLU A 32 3.97 15.69 -4.54
CA GLU A 32 5.38 15.58 -4.16
C GLU A 32 5.49 15.16 -2.70
N GLY A 33 6.21 14.08 -2.43
CA GLY A 33 6.38 13.57 -1.09
C GLY A 33 6.80 12.11 -1.04
N ASP A 34 5.93 11.26 -0.50
CA ASP A 34 6.29 9.93 -0.05
C ASP A 34 6.37 8.87 -1.15
N ALA A 35 5.69 9.08 -2.26
CA ALA A 35 5.63 8.13 -3.37
C ALA A 35 5.63 8.81 -4.73
N ARG A 36 6.27 8.20 -5.72
CA ARG A 36 6.31 8.64 -7.10
C ARG A 36 6.15 7.45 -8.05
N ALA A 37 5.23 7.53 -9.00
CA ALA A 37 5.14 6.54 -10.06
C ALA A 37 6.36 6.61 -10.99
N VAL A 38 7.08 5.50 -11.16
CA VAL A 38 8.31 5.42 -11.98
C VAL A 38 8.12 4.62 -13.26
N GLY A 39 6.93 4.07 -13.47
CA GLY A 39 6.58 3.34 -14.67
C GLY A 39 5.07 3.26 -14.89
N PRO A 40 4.64 2.67 -16.01
CA PRO A 40 3.24 2.57 -16.37
C PRO A 40 2.48 1.59 -15.46
N LEU A 41 1.17 1.81 -15.31
CA LEU A 41 0.25 0.81 -14.78
C LEU A 41 0.00 -0.25 -15.85
N LYS A 42 0.41 -1.47 -15.59
CA LYS A 42 0.09 -2.64 -16.41
C LYS A 42 -1.19 -3.29 -15.90
N TYR A 43 -2.08 -3.61 -16.81
CA TYR A 43 -3.31 -4.29 -16.47
C TYR A 43 -3.55 -5.51 -17.38
N ASP A 44 -4.10 -6.55 -16.78
CA ASP A 44 -4.57 -7.76 -17.45
C ASP A 44 -5.89 -8.17 -16.76
N LEU A 45 -6.99 -7.71 -17.32
CA LEU A 45 -8.31 -7.72 -16.71
C LEU A 45 -9.31 -8.48 -17.56
N TRP A 46 -10.27 -9.07 -16.90
CA TRP A 46 -11.50 -9.59 -17.50
C TRP A 46 -12.64 -8.63 -17.21
N ALA A 47 -13.22 -8.06 -18.26
CA ALA A 47 -14.37 -7.17 -18.17
C ALA A 47 -15.66 -7.95 -18.42
N GLN A 48 -16.60 -7.87 -17.51
CA GLN A 48 -17.90 -8.53 -17.61
C GLN A 48 -19.00 -7.63 -17.09
N ARG A 49 -20.14 -7.63 -17.79
CA ARG A 49 -21.31 -6.87 -17.37
C ARG A 49 -22.20 -7.71 -16.44
N PHE A 50 -22.58 -7.14 -15.31
CA PHE A 50 -23.55 -7.70 -14.38
C PHE A 50 -24.68 -6.69 -14.13
N GLY A 51 -25.79 -6.83 -14.83
CA GLY A 51 -26.93 -5.93 -14.68
C GLY A 51 -26.58 -4.48 -15.03
N ALA A 52 -26.56 -3.61 -14.04
CA ALA A 52 -26.23 -2.19 -14.17
C ALA A 52 -24.76 -1.88 -13.82
N GLU A 53 -23.92 -2.89 -13.64
CA GLU A 53 -22.52 -2.72 -13.26
C GLU A 53 -21.60 -3.42 -14.26
N LEU A 54 -20.43 -2.82 -14.46
CA LEU A 54 -19.29 -3.40 -15.17
C LEU A 54 -18.28 -3.87 -14.15
N LEU A 55 -18.02 -5.16 -14.08
CA LEU A 55 -17.02 -5.76 -13.22
C LEU A 55 -15.71 -5.99 -14.00
N LEU A 56 -14.61 -5.44 -13.47
CA LEU A 56 -13.26 -5.67 -13.96
C LEU A 56 -12.52 -6.52 -12.94
N THR A 57 -12.05 -7.70 -13.34
CA THR A 57 -11.31 -8.60 -12.46
C THR A 57 -10.01 -9.01 -13.12
N GLY A 58 -8.92 -9.11 -12.33
CA GLY A 58 -7.65 -9.58 -12.88
C GLY A 58 -6.45 -8.99 -12.17
N LYS A 59 -5.39 -8.74 -12.94
CA LYS A 59 -4.09 -8.30 -12.40
C LYS A 59 -3.81 -6.84 -12.72
N LEU A 60 -3.25 -6.16 -11.71
CA LEU A 60 -2.72 -4.81 -11.84
C LEU A 60 -1.29 -4.79 -11.31
N ALA A 61 -0.40 -4.07 -11.97
CA ALA A 61 0.97 -3.89 -11.50
C ALA A 61 1.50 -2.51 -11.90
N ALA A 62 2.05 -1.78 -10.94
CA ALA A 62 2.67 -0.48 -11.20
C ALA A 62 3.89 -0.28 -10.30
N PRO A 63 5.04 0.16 -10.83
CA PRO A 63 6.23 0.45 -10.06
C PRO A 63 6.20 1.87 -9.48
N PHE A 64 6.52 1.97 -8.20
CA PHE A 64 6.62 3.22 -7.48
C PHE A 64 7.95 3.34 -6.76
N GLU A 65 8.46 4.56 -6.70
CA GLU A 65 9.55 4.92 -5.82
C GLU A 65 8.96 5.42 -4.49
N PHE A 66 9.35 4.77 -3.41
CA PHE A 66 9.00 5.13 -2.04
C PHE A 66 10.24 5.57 -1.27
N THR A 67 10.05 6.31 -0.18
CA THR A 67 11.10 6.61 0.77
C THR A 67 11.01 5.64 1.94
N CYS A 68 12.11 4.93 2.22
CA CYS A 68 12.17 4.00 3.34
C CYS A 68 12.02 4.73 4.68
N VAL A 69 11.07 4.29 5.52
CA VAL A 69 10.84 4.92 6.83
C VAL A 69 11.99 4.74 7.83
N ARG A 70 12.88 3.79 7.57
CA ARG A 70 14.02 3.50 8.45
C ARG A 70 15.31 4.23 8.04
N THR A 71 15.60 4.21 6.74
CA THR A 71 16.88 4.73 6.20
C THR A 71 16.73 6.08 5.55
N LEU A 72 15.49 6.52 5.27
CA LEU A 72 15.14 7.72 4.49
C LEU A 72 15.73 7.72 3.07
N GLU A 73 16.12 6.55 2.58
CA GLU A 73 16.60 6.37 1.22
C GLU A 73 15.46 6.00 0.27
N PRO A 74 15.48 6.47 -0.98
CA PRO A 74 14.51 6.06 -1.97
C PRO A 74 14.76 4.62 -2.43
N PHE A 75 13.68 3.88 -2.69
CA PHE A 75 13.71 2.54 -3.27
C PHE A 75 12.50 2.33 -4.17
N VAL A 76 12.60 1.38 -5.10
CA VAL A 76 11.51 1.04 -6.01
C VAL A 76 10.84 -0.25 -5.55
N GLN A 77 9.51 -0.20 -5.49
CA GLN A 77 8.66 -1.35 -5.22
C GLN A 77 7.51 -1.38 -6.23
N THR A 78 7.30 -2.53 -6.86
CA THR A 78 6.16 -2.76 -7.73
C THR A 78 4.97 -3.20 -6.89
N ILE A 79 3.91 -2.42 -6.92
CA ILE A 79 2.64 -2.79 -6.31
C ILE A 79 1.92 -3.72 -7.28
N CYS A 80 1.69 -4.95 -6.84
CA CYS A 80 1.05 -6.01 -7.62
C CYS A 80 -0.24 -6.47 -6.95
N LEU A 81 -1.34 -6.39 -7.67
CA LEU A 81 -2.61 -7.00 -7.29
C LEU A 81 -2.87 -8.18 -8.22
N GLU A 82 -2.83 -9.39 -7.69
CA GLU A 82 -3.08 -10.62 -8.45
C GLU A 82 -4.58 -10.89 -8.68
N SER A 83 -5.44 -10.26 -7.87
CA SER A 83 -6.90 -10.47 -7.89
C SER A 83 -7.63 -9.16 -7.63
N ALA A 84 -7.33 -8.12 -8.41
CA ALA A 84 -8.09 -6.88 -8.37
C ALA A 84 -9.54 -7.13 -8.81
N ALA A 85 -10.48 -6.46 -8.17
CA ALA A 85 -11.90 -6.52 -8.50
C ALA A 85 -12.52 -5.14 -8.37
N VAL A 86 -12.77 -4.50 -9.51
CA VAL A 86 -13.29 -3.14 -9.59
C VAL A 86 -14.68 -3.18 -10.21
N SER A 87 -15.68 -2.61 -9.52
CA SER A 87 -17.04 -2.46 -10.03
C SER A 87 -17.31 -1.02 -10.43
N LEU A 88 -17.83 -0.82 -11.61
CA LEU A 88 -18.18 0.49 -12.18
C LEU A 88 -19.65 0.51 -12.53
N GLU A 89 -20.35 1.54 -12.07
CA GLU A 89 -21.76 1.74 -12.45
C GLU A 89 -21.87 2.08 -13.94
N ILE A 90 -22.83 1.43 -14.60
CA ILE A 90 -23.16 1.69 -16.00
C ILE A 90 -24.16 2.83 -16.05
N ASP A 91 -23.68 4.00 -16.41
CA ASP A 91 -24.53 5.14 -16.73
C ASP A 91 -25.22 4.97 -18.08
N LYS A 92 -25.99 5.98 -18.47
CA LYS A 92 -26.68 6.02 -19.79
C LYS A 92 -25.71 6.13 -20.98
N ASN A 93 -24.43 6.31 -20.71
CA ASN A 93 -23.39 6.36 -21.72
C ASN A 93 -22.99 4.95 -22.14
N SER A 94 -22.72 4.77 -23.42
CA SER A 94 -22.21 3.51 -23.96
C SER A 94 -20.72 3.27 -23.64
N GLU A 95 -20.02 4.29 -23.12
CA GLU A 95 -18.60 4.26 -22.80
C GLU A 95 -18.36 4.54 -21.32
N ILE A 96 -17.52 3.72 -20.68
CA ILE A 96 -17.14 3.87 -19.27
C ILE A 96 -15.63 4.12 -19.18
N GLU A 97 -15.25 5.15 -18.43
CA GLU A 97 -13.86 5.40 -18.09
C GLU A 97 -13.45 4.56 -16.87
N ALA A 98 -12.51 3.64 -17.07
CA ALA A 98 -12.03 2.76 -16.02
C ALA A 98 -10.73 3.23 -15.36
N SER A 99 -10.02 4.18 -15.95
CA SER A 99 -8.67 4.59 -15.52
C SER A 99 -8.61 5.03 -14.07
N GLU A 100 -9.58 5.85 -13.64
CA GLU A 100 -9.58 6.40 -12.28
C GLU A 100 -9.82 5.31 -11.24
N ALA A 101 -10.75 4.40 -11.50
CA ALA A 101 -11.03 3.29 -10.59
C ALA A 101 -9.83 2.31 -10.46
N LEU A 102 -9.13 2.04 -11.56
CA LEU A 102 -7.90 1.23 -11.53
C LEU A 102 -6.77 1.95 -10.76
N ARG A 103 -6.68 3.27 -10.90
CA ARG A 103 -5.75 4.09 -10.14
C ARG A 103 -6.04 3.99 -8.63
N GLU A 104 -7.27 4.18 -8.22
CA GLU A 104 -7.70 4.10 -6.82
C GLU A 104 -7.40 2.72 -6.22
N GLU A 105 -7.67 1.64 -6.94
CA GLU A 105 -7.42 0.27 -6.49
C GLU A 105 -5.92 0.05 -6.19
N VAL A 106 -5.04 0.52 -7.05
CA VAL A 106 -3.58 0.43 -6.82
C VAL A 106 -3.13 1.28 -5.64
N LEU A 107 -3.69 2.49 -5.48
CA LEU A 107 -3.32 3.39 -4.38
C LEU A 107 -3.75 2.85 -3.01
N MET A 108 -4.82 2.08 -2.95
CA MET A 108 -5.27 1.44 -1.71
C MET A 108 -4.29 0.38 -1.19
N GLU A 109 -3.48 -0.20 -2.07
CA GLU A 109 -2.44 -1.19 -1.73
C GLU A 109 -1.10 -0.58 -1.31
N PHE A 110 -1.01 0.74 -1.23
CA PHE A 110 0.23 1.38 -0.79
C PHE A 110 0.61 0.97 0.64
N PRO A 111 1.88 0.61 0.88
CA PRO A 111 2.33 0.29 2.22
C PRO A 111 2.25 1.51 3.14
N ALA A 112 1.66 1.35 4.33
CA ALA A 112 1.60 2.42 5.33
C ALA A 112 3.00 2.83 5.84
N ASN A 113 3.94 1.89 5.84
CA ASN A 113 5.32 2.08 6.28
C ASN A 113 6.27 1.46 5.25
N PRO A 114 6.57 2.15 4.15
CA PRO A 114 7.42 1.60 3.10
C PRO A 114 8.84 1.31 3.60
N ARG A 115 9.35 0.12 3.29
CA ARG A 115 10.65 -0.36 3.74
C ARG A 115 11.46 -0.94 2.59
N SER A 116 12.73 -0.63 2.55
CA SER A 116 13.64 -1.08 1.50
C SER A 116 13.91 -2.58 1.47
N ASP A 117 13.58 -3.31 2.55
CA ASP A 117 13.60 -4.77 2.59
C ASP A 117 12.44 -5.41 1.79
N GLU A 118 11.38 -4.65 1.50
CA GLU A 118 10.24 -5.04 0.67
C GLU A 118 10.35 -4.54 -0.79
N ALA A 119 11.49 -3.95 -1.15
CA ALA A 119 11.76 -3.48 -2.50
C ALA A 119 11.81 -4.61 -3.54
N ASP A 120 11.65 -4.29 -4.81
CA ASP A 120 11.86 -5.22 -5.93
C ASP A 120 13.30 -5.77 -5.91
N GLU A 121 14.26 -4.93 -5.51
CA GLU A 121 15.62 -5.31 -5.17
C GLU A 121 15.86 -5.05 -3.67
N PRO A 122 15.63 -6.05 -2.80
CA PRO A 122 15.76 -5.87 -1.36
C PRO A 122 17.15 -5.41 -0.96
N ARG A 123 17.21 -4.35 -0.16
CA ARG A 123 18.45 -3.86 0.44
C ARG A 123 18.38 -4.09 1.93
N GLU A 124 19.39 -4.78 2.48
CA GLU A 124 19.55 -4.87 3.91
C GLU A 124 19.83 -3.47 4.47
N SER A 125 18.95 -2.98 5.33
CA SER A 125 19.20 -1.76 6.08
C SER A 125 20.33 -2.04 7.05
N LYS A 126 21.53 -1.59 6.75
CA LYS A 126 22.66 -1.59 7.70
C LYS A 126 22.41 -0.50 8.74
N ILE A 127 21.56 -0.79 9.70
CA ILE A 127 21.49 0.02 10.90
C ILE A 127 22.78 -0.24 11.66
N ASP A 128 23.60 0.80 11.83
CA ASP A 128 24.82 0.69 12.62
C ASP A 128 24.46 0.22 14.03
N SER A 129 25.01 -0.92 14.43
CA SER A 129 24.72 -1.58 15.70
C SER A 129 24.99 -0.70 16.94
N GLN A 130 25.76 0.37 16.78
CA GLN A 130 25.98 1.35 17.86
C GLN A 130 24.71 2.13 18.24
N TYR A 131 23.72 2.24 17.32
CA TYR A 131 22.45 2.92 17.56
C TYR A 131 21.32 1.94 17.93
N LEU A 132 21.57 0.64 17.87
CA LEU A 132 20.65 -0.39 18.33
C LEU A 132 20.88 -0.61 19.83
N SER A 133 20.00 -0.07 20.65
CA SER A 133 19.88 -0.51 22.03
C SER A 133 19.26 -1.91 22.04
N VAL A 134 20.09 -2.94 21.90
CA VAL A 134 19.63 -4.31 22.07
C VAL A 134 19.75 -4.61 23.56
N ASP A 135 18.61 -4.87 24.19
CA ASP A 135 18.60 -5.47 25.54
C ASP A 135 19.28 -6.84 25.44
N LYS A 136 20.55 -6.89 25.86
CA LYS A 136 21.26 -8.15 25.96
C LYS A 136 20.59 -8.93 27.10
N PRO A 137 20.12 -10.16 26.86
CA PRO A 137 19.69 -11.00 27.97
C PRO A 137 20.84 -11.14 28.95
N GLY A 138 20.59 -10.84 30.22
CA GLY A 138 21.56 -11.09 31.28
C GLY A 138 21.98 -12.56 31.26
N GLU A 139 23.15 -12.89 31.77
CA GLU A 139 23.73 -14.25 31.81
C GLU A 139 22.77 -15.29 32.44
N ASP A 140 21.74 -14.85 33.13
CA ASP A 140 20.74 -15.70 33.81
C ASP A 140 19.46 -15.93 32.98
N GLY A 141 19.38 -15.47 31.71
CA GLY A 141 18.22 -15.67 30.84
C GLY A 141 16.93 -14.96 31.31
N LEU A 142 16.96 -14.21 32.39
CA LEU A 142 15.88 -13.33 32.83
C LEU A 142 16.12 -11.91 32.35
N ILE A 143 15.23 -11.38 31.52
CA ILE A 143 15.19 -9.99 31.16
C ILE A 143 14.65 -9.22 32.37
N THR A 144 15.54 -8.87 33.29
CA THR A 144 15.23 -7.89 34.32
C THR A 144 15.61 -6.51 33.78
N PRO A 145 14.65 -5.59 33.57
CA PRO A 145 15.00 -4.23 33.25
C PRO A 145 15.86 -3.67 34.39
N PRO A 146 16.97 -2.92 34.10
CA PRO A 146 17.76 -2.30 35.13
C PRO A 146 16.85 -1.37 35.93
N ARG A 147 16.59 -1.73 37.18
CA ARG A 147 15.99 -0.81 38.14
C ARG A 147 17.03 0.23 38.45
N THR A 148 16.98 1.34 37.75
CA THR A 148 17.62 2.57 38.20
C THR A 148 16.85 3.07 39.41
N GLU A 149 17.43 2.93 40.60
CA GLU A 149 16.93 3.58 41.81
C GLU A 149 16.79 5.08 41.49
N GLY A 150 15.55 5.57 41.46
CA GLY A 150 15.26 7.00 41.30
C GLY A 150 14.54 7.40 40.00
N ASP A 151 14.01 6.48 39.20
CA ASP A 151 13.20 6.84 38.04
C ASP A 151 11.71 6.93 38.43
N ASP A 152 11.38 7.98 39.18
CA ASP A 152 9.98 8.28 39.59
C ASP A 152 9.09 8.80 38.46
N ARG A 153 9.57 8.75 37.20
CA ARG A 153 8.81 9.27 36.04
C ARG A 153 7.48 8.56 35.82
N TRP A 154 7.37 7.34 36.30
CA TRP A 154 6.17 6.51 36.13
C TRP A 154 5.35 6.32 37.41
N SER A 155 5.79 6.89 38.54
CA SER A 155 5.07 6.78 39.82
C SER A 155 3.65 7.34 39.76
N ALA A 156 3.42 8.34 38.90
CA ALA A 156 2.09 8.87 38.64
C ALA A 156 1.11 7.86 38.03
N LEU A 157 1.61 6.77 37.41
CA LEU A 157 0.76 5.68 36.88
C LEU A 157 0.35 4.67 37.98
N ASP A 158 1.11 4.57 39.05
CA ASP A 158 0.77 3.69 40.17
C ASP A 158 -0.44 4.25 40.93
N ASP A 159 -0.57 5.59 40.99
CA ASP A 159 -1.74 6.27 41.60
C ASP A 159 -3.06 6.00 40.82
N LEU A 160 -2.98 5.61 39.53
CA LEU A 160 -4.17 5.30 38.74
C LEU A 160 -4.76 3.90 39.06
N LYS A 161 -4.02 3.02 39.73
CA LYS A 161 -4.54 1.71 40.13
C LYS A 161 -5.51 1.86 41.31
N ASP A 162 -5.29 2.86 42.18
CA ASP A 162 -6.10 3.09 43.37
C ASP A 162 -7.46 3.74 43.04
N LEU A 163 -7.62 4.27 41.81
CA LEU A 163 -8.90 4.87 41.37
C LEU A 163 -9.94 3.85 40.90
N LYS A 164 -9.54 2.57 40.71
CA LYS A 164 -10.48 1.52 40.28
C LYS A 164 -11.26 0.83 41.38
N ASP A 165 -10.88 1.04 42.66
CA ASP A 165 -11.47 0.36 43.79
C ASP A 165 -12.35 1.29 44.69
N GLN A 166 -12.81 2.43 44.15
CA GLN A 166 -13.82 3.23 44.87
C GLN A 166 -15.22 2.88 44.33
N PRO A 167 -16.16 2.50 45.26
CA PRO A 167 -17.52 2.13 44.90
C PRO A 167 -18.37 3.31 44.41
#